data_a13af8f4b3e47166f64805448a480fa4
#
_entry.id   a13af8f4b3e47166f64805448a480fa4
#
_cell.length_a   1.000
_cell.length_b   1.000
_cell.length_c   1.000
_cell.angle_alpha   90.00
_cell.angle_beta   90.00
_cell.angle_gamma   90.00
#
_symmetry.space_group_name_H-M   'P 1'
#
loop_
_entity.id
_entity.type
_entity.pdbx_description
1 polymer ?
#
loop_
_entity_poly.entity_id
_entity_poly.type
_entity_poly.pdbx_seq_one_letter_code
_entity_poly.pdbx_strand_id
1 'polypeptide(L)'
;LLNTIDEWVSENGLDNEVEPPHRFASTIVEDSPPLGLDIRNGQTETIVWATGFHPDYSWLNVPVLDRKGKIRHDGGVVDSPGMYLMGMTFLRRRKSSFIHGAGDDANDLSDHLAAYLANSTSLPQS
;
A
#
# COMPACT_ATOMS: atom_id res chain seq x y z
N LEU A 1 15.39 12.06 3.40
CA LEU A 1 15.06 11.49 2.08
C LEU A 1 15.36 12.47 0.95
N LEU A 2 14.78 13.70 0.92
CA LEU A 2 15.01 14.64 -0.19
C LEU A 2 16.49 15.04 -0.29
N ASN A 3 17.14 15.37 0.82
CA ASN A 3 18.57 15.68 0.83
C ASN A 3 19.44 14.52 0.34
N THR A 4 19.07 13.29 0.71
CA THR A 4 19.78 12.08 0.26
C THR A 4 19.66 11.88 -1.26
N ILE A 5 18.54 12.29 -1.88
CA ILE A 5 18.37 12.28 -3.32
C ILE A 5 19.27 13.33 -3.98
N ASP A 6 19.30 14.55 -3.45
CA ASP A 6 20.12 15.61 -4.00
C ASP A 6 21.62 15.28 -3.86
N GLU A 7 22.05 14.73 -2.72
CA GLU A 7 23.40 14.24 -2.49
C GLU A 7 23.79 13.17 -3.52
N TRP A 8 22.90 12.20 -3.76
CA TRP A 8 23.13 11.16 -4.76
C TRP A 8 23.26 11.72 -6.18
N VAL A 9 22.41 12.69 -6.56
CA VAL A 9 22.48 13.37 -7.87
C VAL A 9 23.84 14.02 -8.05
N SER A 10 24.31 14.75 -7.05
CA SER A 10 25.60 15.47 -7.08
C SER A 10 26.78 14.50 -7.12
N GLU A 11 26.75 13.43 -6.30
CA GLU A 11 27.81 12.39 -6.29
C GLU A 11 27.93 11.67 -7.63
N ASN A 12 26.85 11.58 -8.41
CA ASN A 12 26.86 10.95 -9.74
C ASN A 12 27.05 11.95 -10.89
N GLY A 13 27.27 13.23 -10.59
CA GLY A 13 27.55 14.25 -11.60
C GLY A 13 26.37 14.62 -12.48
N LEU A 14 25.14 14.38 -12.00
CA LEU A 14 23.89 14.59 -12.74
C LEU A 14 23.25 15.97 -12.51
N ASP A 15 23.93 16.88 -11.80
CA ASP A 15 23.41 18.22 -11.47
C ASP A 15 22.95 19.02 -12.68
N ASN A 16 23.54 18.78 -13.86
CA ASN A 16 23.16 19.46 -15.10
C ASN A 16 22.03 18.75 -15.88
N GLU A 17 21.64 17.55 -15.45
CA GLU A 17 20.60 16.76 -16.12
C GLU A 17 19.24 16.84 -15.39
N VAL A 18 19.23 17.43 -14.21
CA VAL A 18 18.01 17.61 -13.39
C VAL A 18 17.81 19.08 -13.05
N GLU A 19 16.57 19.47 -12.83
CA GLU A 19 16.26 20.82 -12.36
C GLU A 19 16.80 21.04 -10.93
N PRO A 20 17.19 22.27 -10.57
CA PRO A 20 17.62 22.59 -9.20
C PRO A 20 16.57 22.16 -8.17
N PRO A 21 16.99 21.67 -6.99
CA PRO A 21 16.05 21.20 -5.98
C PRO A 21 15.13 22.32 -5.52
N HIS A 22 13.82 22.11 -5.69
CA HIS A 22 12.79 23.01 -5.20
C HIS A 22 12.36 22.61 -3.80
N ARG A 23 12.50 23.51 -2.84
CA ARG A 23 12.06 23.32 -1.45
C ARG A 23 10.97 24.32 -1.12
N PHE A 24 9.86 23.82 -0.63
CA PHE A 24 8.84 24.66 -0.04
C PHE A 24 9.32 25.23 1.29
N ALA A 25 8.83 26.42 1.64
CA ALA A 25 9.05 26.96 2.98
C ALA A 25 8.54 25.97 4.04
N SER A 26 9.23 25.93 5.18
CA SER A 26 8.78 25.09 6.29
C SER A 26 7.37 25.48 6.71
N THR A 27 6.53 24.47 6.96
CA THR A 27 5.19 24.69 7.51
C THR A 27 5.33 25.37 8.88
N ILE A 28 4.69 26.52 9.02
CA ILE A 28 4.61 27.24 10.30
C ILE A 28 3.39 26.66 11.03
N VAL A 29 3.63 26.07 12.19
CA VAL A 29 2.58 25.62 13.10
C VAL A 29 2.47 26.64 14.22
N GLU A 30 1.26 27.11 14.51
CA GLU A 30 1.04 28.04 15.63
C GLU A 30 1.41 27.38 16.97
N ASP A 31 2.00 28.17 17.87
CA ASP A 31 2.40 27.68 19.20
C ASP A 31 1.21 27.14 20.02
N SER A 32 0.02 27.63 19.75
CA SER A 32 -1.22 27.21 20.40
C SER A 32 -2.32 26.95 19.37
N PRO A 33 -2.24 25.85 18.62
CA PRO A 33 -3.24 25.52 17.62
C PRO A 33 -4.58 25.21 18.30
N PRO A 34 -5.73 25.52 17.67
CA PRO A 34 -7.05 25.20 18.21
C PRO A 34 -7.20 23.67 18.29
N LEU A 35 -7.45 23.14 19.50
CA LEU A 35 -7.65 21.71 19.74
C LEU A 35 -9.12 21.28 19.60
N GLY A 36 -10.01 22.21 19.31
CA GLY A 36 -11.43 21.95 19.16
C GLY A 36 -12.08 22.95 18.21
N LEU A 37 -13.13 22.51 17.55
CA LEU A 37 -13.97 23.33 16.68
C LEU A 37 -15.42 23.22 17.14
N ASP A 38 -16.08 24.36 17.44
CA ASP A 38 -17.52 24.36 17.68
C ASP A 38 -18.27 24.39 16.34
N ILE A 39 -18.78 23.24 15.95
CA ILE A 39 -19.55 23.06 14.71
C ILE A 39 -20.99 23.57 14.80
N ARG A 40 -21.44 23.99 15.99
CA ARG A 40 -22.83 24.49 16.23
C ARG A 40 -22.96 25.99 16.08
N ASN A 41 -21.87 26.73 15.95
CA ASN A 41 -21.89 28.20 15.86
C ASN A 41 -22.25 28.72 14.46
N GLY A 42 -22.59 27.86 13.51
CA GLY A 42 -22.99 28.23 12.14
C GLY A 42 -21.82 28.63 11.21
N GLN A 43 -20.58 28.57 11.68
CA GLN A 43 -19.39 28.86 10.84
C GLN A 43 -18.96 27.66 10.00
N THR A 44 -19.37 26.44 10.39
CA THR A 44 -19.06 25.21 9.68
C THR A 44 -20.34 24.62 9.11
N GLU A 45 -20.49 24.65 7.80
CA GLU A 45 -21.69 24.13 7.12
C GLU A 45 -21.50 22.69 6.63
N THR A 46 -20.27 22.29 6.38
CA THR A 46 -19.95 20.97 5.82
C THR A 46 -18.70 20.39 6.44
N ILE A 47 -18.74 19.11 6.80
CA ILE A 47 -17.58 18.35 7.26
C ILE A 47 -17.32 17.23 6.28
N VAL A 48 -16.08 17.17 5.75
CA VAL A 48 -15.64 16.09 4.87
C VAL A 48 -14.65 15.21 5.62
N TRP A 49 -15.01 13.95 5.81
CA TRP A 49 -14.13 12.95 6.43
C TRP A 49 -13.16 12.40 5.40
N ALA A 50 -11.89 12.79 5.48
CA ALA A 50 -10.81 12.32 4.61
C ALA A 50 -9.86 11.36 5.35
N THR A 51 -10.39 10.48 6.18
CA THR A 51 -9.65 9.60 7.09
C THR A 51 -9.24 8.26 6.45
N GLY A 52 -9.51 8.08 5.14
CA GLY A 52 -9.28 6.83 4.42
C GLY A 52 -10.37 5.78 4.68
N PHE A 53 -10.05 4.54 4.37
CA PHE A 53 -10.99 3.42 4.47
C PHE A 53 -10.41 2.32 5.34
N HIS A 54 -11.26 1.64 6.06
CA HIS A 54 -10.93 0.41 6.75
C HIS A 54 -11.50 -0.77 5.93
N PRO A 55 -10.69 -1.76 5.53
CA PRO A 55 -11.20 -2.93 4.84
C PRO A 55 -12.15 -3.72 5.75
N ASP A 56 -13.28 -4.15 5.19
CA ASP A 56 -14.20 -5.07 5.85
C ASP A 56 -14.13 -6.45 5.20
N TYR A 57 -13.64 -7.42 5.94
CA TYR A 57 -13.52 -8.83 5.54
C TYR A 57 -14.52 -9.73 6.26
N SER A 58 -15.60 -9.19 6.85
CA SER A 58 -16.62 -9.95 7.57
C SER A 58 -17.33 -11.02 6.71
N TRP A 59 -17.31 -10.84 5.41
CA TRP A 59 -17.83 -11.79 4.42
C TRP A 59 -16.91 -13.00 4.18
N LEU A 60 -15.65 -12.93 4.61
CA LEU A 60 -14.65 -13.97 4.35
C LEU A 60 -14.64 -15.00 5.50
N ASN A 61 -15.24 -16.16 5.25
CA ASN A 61 -15.31 -17.25 6.23
C ASN A 61 -14.13 -18.23 6.09
N VAL A 62 -12.89 -17.70 6.11
CA VAL A 62 -11.65 -18.48 6.10
C VAL A 62 -10.74 -17.92 7.20
N PRO A 63 -10.04 -18.77 8.01
CA PRO A 63 -9.26 -18.32 9.15
C PRO A 63 -7.90 -17.72 8.74
N VAL A 64 -7.90 -16.74 7.86
CA VAL A 64 -6.70 -16.09 7.29
C VAL A 64 -6.43 -14.71 7.87
N LEU A 65 -7.29 -14.20 8.76
CA LEU A 65 -7.11 -12.89 9.36
C LEU A 65 -6.14 -12.92 10.54
N ASP A 66 -5.35 -11.87 10.67
CA ASP A 66 -4.52 -11.63 11.85
C ASP A 66 -5.35 -11.00 12.99
N ARG A 67 -4.68 -10.72 14.13
CA ARG A 67 -5.32 -10.08 15.31
C ARG A 67 -5.83 -8.65 15.04
N LYS A 68 -5.38 -8.02 13.95
CA LYS A 68 -5.79 -6.68 13.53
C LYS A 68 -6.85 -6.71 12.43
N GLY A 69 -7.36 -7.88 12.07
CA GLY A 69 -8.33 -8.06 11.00
C GLY A 69 -7.75 -7.93 9.60
N LYS A 70 -6.43 -8.08 9.42
CA LYS A 70 -5.78 -8.07 8.10
C LYS A 70 -5.56 -9.49 7.62
N ILE A 71 -5.72 -9.72 6.31
CA ILE A 71 -5.42 -11.02 5.71
C ILE A 71 -3.90 -11.27 5.79
N ARG A 72 -3.52 -12.44 6.33
CA ARG A 72 -2.12 -12.87 6.37
C ARG A 72 -1.71 -13.37 5.00
N HIS A 73 -0.63 -12.81 4.46
CA HIS A 73 -0.11 -13.18 3.16
C HIS A 73 1.38 -12.84 3.04
N ASP A 74 2.07 -13.51 2.14
CA ASP A 74 3.39 -13.12 1.64
C ASP A 74 3.29 -12.77 0.16
N GLY A 75 3.49 -11.48 -0.16
CA GLY A 75 3.41 -10.97 -1.53
C GLY A 75 2.13 -11.33 -2.29
N GLY A 76 1.00 -11.48 -1.61
CA GLY A 76 -0.29 -11.86 -2.19
C GLY A 76 -0.62 -13.35 -2.14
N VAL A 77 0.32 -14.21 -1.75
CA VAL A 77 0.04 -15.63 -1.46
C VAL A 77 -0.49 -15.70 -0.02
N VAL A 78 -1.71 -16.16 0.16
CA VAL A 78 -2.39 -16.23 1.46
C VAL A 78 -2.01 -17.51 2.20
N ASP A 79 -2.04 -17.49 3.54
CA ASP A 79 -1.80 -18.66 4.41
C ASP A 79 -2.87 -19.77 4.27
N SER A 80 -3.66 -19.73 3.22
CA SER A 80 -4.63 -20.77 2.85
C SER A 80 -4.32 -21.25 1.44
N PRO A 81 -4.00 -22.54 1.25
CA PRO A 81 -3.59 -23.08 -0.04
C PRO A 81 -4.60 -22.77 -1.15
N GLY A 82 -4.11 -22.26 -2.29
CA GLY A 82 -4.92 -21.90 -3.43
C GLY A 82 -5.62 -20.53 -3.33
N MET A 83 -5.38 -19.77 -2.25
CA MET A 83 -5.93 -18.42 -2.07
C MET A 83 -4.87 -17.34 -2.35
N TYR A 84 -5.24 -16.36 -3.15
CA TYR A 84 -4.35 -15.28 -3.58
C TYR A 84 -5.04 -13.92 -3.45
N LEU A 85 -4.25 -12.87 -3.27
CA LEU A 85 -4.70 -11.48 -3.22
C LEU A 85 -4.08 -10.66 -4.33
N MET A 86 -4.84 -9.72 -4.86
CA MET A 86 -4.36 -8.70 -5.81
C MET A 86 -4.90 -7.31 -5.45
N GLY A 87 -4.21 -6.28 -5.92
CA GLY A 87 -4.68 -4.90 -5.83
C GLY A 87 -4.55 -4.24 -4.45
N MET A 88 -3.95 -4.91 -3.49
CA MET A 88 -3.75 -4.35 -2.16
C MET A 88 -2.58 -3.36 -2.15
N THR A 89 -2.69 -2.33 -1.31
CA THR A 89 -1.61 -1.34 -1.11
C THR A 89 -0.36 -2.04 -0.58
N PHE A 90 0.77 -1.85 -1.25
CA PHE A 90 2.06 -2.45 -0.91
C PHE A 90 2.04 -3.99 -0.82
N LEU A 91 1.17 -4.65 -1.58
CA LEU A 91 1.06 -6.11 -1.57
C LEU A 91 2.42 -6.79 -1.82
N ARG A 92 3.09 -6.41 -2.90
CA ARG A 92 4.41 -6.89 -3.32
C ARG A 92 5.32 -5.72 -3.70
N ARG A 93 4.73 -4.68 -4.30
CA ARG A 93 5.39 -3.45 -4.79
C ARG A 93 4.58 -2.22 -4.41
N ARG A 94 5.21 -1.05 -4.42
CA ARG A 94 4.49 0.22 -4.21
C ARG A 94 3.35 0.41 -5.22
N LYS A 95 3.54 -0.08 -6.45
CA LYS A 95 2.55 0.04 -7.53
C LYS A 95 1.47 -1.05 -7.53
N SER A 96 1.49 -2.00 -6.61
CA SER A 96 0.55 -3.14 -6.56
C SER A 96 -0.94 -2.74 -6.54
N SER A 97 -1.26 -1.59 -5.95
CA SER A 97 -2.64 -1.05 -5.91
C SER A 97 -3.03 -0.21 -7.13
N PHE A 98 -2.14 -0.05 -8.11
CA PHE A 98 -2.40 0.69 -9.34
C PHE A 98 -2.65 -0.24 -10.52
N ILE A 99 -3.50 0.18 -11.47
CA ILE A 99 -3.81 -0.62 -12.67
C ILE A 99 -2.54 -1.01 -13.43
N HIS A 100 -1.59 -0.08 -13.61
CA HIS A 100 -0.33 -0.35 -14.30
C HIS A 100 0.64 -1.28 -13.54
N GLY A 101 0.41 -1.51 -12.24
CA GLY A 101 1.21 -2.41 -11.41
C GLY A 101 0.62 -3.80 -11.24
N ALA A 102 -0.68 -3.95 -11.54
CA ALA A 102 -1.40 -5.20 -11.36
C ALA A 102 -0.88 -6.33 -12.26
N GLY A 103 -0.42 -6.00 -13.47
CA GLY A 103 0.12 -6.99 -14.41
C GLY A 103 1.35 -7.73 -13.89
N ASP A 104 2.29 -7.01 -13.26
CA ASP A 104 3.49 -7.64 -12.69
C ASP A 104 3.14 -8.56 -11.51
N ASP A 105 2.22 -8.13 -10.65
CA ASP A 105 1.76 -8.95 -9.52
C ASP A 105 0.95 -10.17 -10.01
N ALA A 106 0.15 -10.03 -11.07
CA ALA A 106 -0.56 -11.12 -11.69
C ALA A 106 0.37 -12.19 -12.26
N ASN A 107 1.46 -11.78 -12.92
CA ASN A 107 2.47 -12.72 -13.44
C ASN A 107 3.11 -13.51 -12.29
N ASP A 108 3.61 -12.83 -11.25
CA ASP A 108 4.24 -13.48 -10.11
C ASP A 108 3.29 -14.47 -9.39
N LEU A 109 2.02 -14.09 -9.22
CA LEU A 109 1.01 -14.94 -8.57
C LEU A 109 0.60 -16.11 -9.48
N SER A 110 0.54 -15.92 -10.79
CA SER A 110 0.24 -16.97 -11.77
C SER A 110 1.35 -18.03 -11.81
N ASP A 111 2.61 -17.60 -11.77
CA ASP A 111 3.75 -18.51 -11.72
C ASP A 111 3.74 -19.35 -10.43
N HIS A 112 3.44 -18.72 -9.29
CA HIS A 112 3.28 -19.43 -8.03
C HIS A 112 2.11 -20.43 -8.08
N LEU A 113 0.96 -20.03 -8.64
CA LEU A 113 -0.20 -20.91 -8.80
C LEU A 113 0.12 -22.09 -9.70
N ALA A 114 0.80 -21.87 -10.84
CA ALA A 114 1.19 -22.94 -11.74
C ALA A 114 2.10 -23.96 -11.04
N ALA A 115 3.09 -23.48 -10.29
CA ALA A 115 3.97 -24.35 -9.49
C ALA A 115 3.20 -25.12 -8.40
N TYR A 116 2.27 -24.46 -7.71
CA TYR A 116 1.41 -25.10 -6.71
C TYR A 116 0.58 -26.24 -7.32
N LEU A 117 -0.07 -26.00 -8.47
CA LEU A 117 -0.89 -27.02 -9.15
C LEU A 117 -0.05 -28.20 -9.64
N ALA A 118 1.14 -27.94 -10.22
CA ALA A 118 2.03 -29.01 -10.68
C ALA A 118 2.45 -29.92 -9.52
N ASN A 119 2.79 -29.34 -8.36
CA ASN A 119 3.17 -30.10 -7.17
C ASN A 119 1.97 -30.85 -6.56
N SER A 120 0.77 -30.27 -6.59
CA SER A 120 -0.44 -30.89 -6.06
C SER A 120 -0.90 -32.08 -6.89
N THR A 121 -0.66 -32.08 -8.20
CA THR A 121 -1.04 -33.17 -9.12
C THR A 121 -0.06 -34.36 -9.01
N SER A 122 1.14 -34.15 -8.47
CA SER A 122 2.16 -35.19 -8.31
C SER A 122 2.00 -36.02 -7.01
N LEU A 123 1.07 -35.68 -6.14
CA LEU A 123 0.77 -36.47 -4.94
C LEU A 123 -0.11 -37.67 -5.32
N PRO A 124 0.27 -38.93 -5.02
CA PRO A 124 -0.57 -40.10 -5.28
C PRO A 124 -1.84 -39.99 -4.46
N GLN A 125 -2.98 -40.13 -5.13
CA GLN A 125 -4.27 -40.28 -4.45
C GLN A 125 -4.25 -41.63 -3.71
N SER A 126 -4.13 -41.55 -2.40
CA SER A 126 -4.25 -42.71 -1.49
C SER A 126 -5.69 -42.90 -1.05
#